data_7e1c3fb712fa148b7b53f724b964743d
#
_entry.id   7e1c3fb712fa148b7b53f724b964743d
#
_cell.length_a   1.000
_cell.length_b   1.000
_cell.length_c   1.000
_cell.angle_alpha   90.00
_cell.angle_beta   90.00
_cell.angle_gamma   90.00
#
_symmetry.space_group_name_H-M   'P 1'
#
loop_
_entity.id
_entity.type
_entity.pdbx_description
1 polymer ?
#
loop_
_entity_poly.entity_id
_entity_poly.type
_entity_poly.pdbx_seq_one_letter_code
_entity_poly.pdbx_strand_id
1 'polypeptide(L)'
;MRVIKCFMNQSTWLKSNPKEIKVKGVLWHSTGANNNTLRRYVQPDDNAANRNELLNLIGVNKYGNDWNHIEREAGLSFWIGKLADGSIATIQTGPDNVKQWGCGGSLNNTHILFEICEDGLNVEKYFRAVYKEAIELTAYLCKKYNLNPLGSFTYNKKNVPVITDHRESHLLGMGSNHGDVKHWFKKYLGDNYLETIRKDVANEMKEDC
;
A
#
# COMPACT_ATOMS: atom_id res chain seq x y z
N MET A 1 2.10 -14.73 -2.40
CA MET A 1 1.82 -13.37 -2.99
C MET A 1 2.21 -13.31 -4.46
N ARG A 2 1.38 -12.70 -5.31
CA ARG A 2 1.68 -12.41 -6.72
C ARG A 2 1.88 -10.91 -6.90
N VAL A 3 3.10 -10.48 -7.23
CA VAL A 3 3.40 -9.07 -7.52
C VAL A 3 3.44 -8.85 -9.04
N ILE A 4 2.61 -7.92 -9.52
CA ILE A 4 2.54 -7.50 -10.91
C ILE A 4 3.18 -6.14 -11.02
N LYS A 5 4.15 -5.97 -11.93
CA LYS A 5 4.76 -4.64 -12.18
C LYS A 5 3.91 -3.87 -13.19
N CYS A 6 3.42 -2.72 -12.78
CA CYS A 6 2.72 -1.75 -13.63
C CYS A 6 3.12 -0.34 -13.18
N PHE A 7 4.33 0.09 -13.54
CA PHE A 7 4.81 1.42 -13.15
C PHE A 7 3.98 2.50 -13.83
N MET A 8 3.48 3.43 -13.03
CA MET A 8 2.63 4.54 -13.45
C MET A 8 3.48 5.79 -13.72
N ASN A 9 4.33 5.72 -14.76
CA ASN A 9 5.31 6.78 -15.04
C ASN A 9 4.67 8.10 -15.51
N GLN A 10 3.39 8.07 -15.93
CA GLN A 10 2.64 9.27 -16.29
C GLN A 10 2.02 9.97 -15.06
N SER A 11 2.03 9.32 -13.88
CA SER A 11 1.51 9.91 -12.65
C SER A 11 2.28 11.17 -12.22
N THR A 12 1.58 12.11 -11.58
CA THR A 12 2.19 13.32 -11.03
C THR A 12 3.34 12.99 -10.08
N TRP A 13 3.18 11.93 -9.28
CA TRP A 13 4.21 11.49 -8.33
C TRP A 13 5.50 11.07 -9.02
N LEU A 14 5.48 10.13 -9.98
CA LEU A 14 6.71 9.66 -10.64
C LEU A 14 7.31 10.70 -11.58
N LYS A 15 6.50 11.55 -12.23
CA LYS A 15 6.99 12.71 -12.99
C LYS A 15 7.75 13.71 -12.16
N SER A 16 7.49 13.78 -10.85
CA SER A 16 8.25 14.65 -9.93
C SER A 16 9.68 14.18 -9.67
N ASN A 17 10.06 13.00 -10.18
CA ASN A 17 11.34 12.35 -9.95
C ASN A 17 11.66 12.23 -8.44
N PRO A 18 10.87 11.46 -7.69
CA PRO A 18 11.01 11.40 -6.24
C PRO A 18 12.37 10.85 -5.83
N LYS A 19 12.99 11.48 -4.83
CA LYS A 19 14.32 11.11 -4.33
C LYS A 19 14.30 9.77 -3.61
N GLU A 20 15.40 9.04 -3.68
CA GLU A 20 15.60 7.84 -2.88
C GLU A 20 15.51 8.13 -1.37
N ILE A 21 15.02 7.16 -0.64
CA ILE A 21 14.91 7.18 0.83
C ILE A 21 15.66 6.00 1.43
N LYS A 22 16.11 6.15 2.67
CA LYS A 22 16.48 5.01 3.50
C LYS A 22 15.21 4.41 4.07
N VAL A 23 14.78 3.26 3.54
CA VAL A 23 13.60 2.56 4.03
C VAL A 23 13.79 2.11 5.47
N LYS A 24 12.85 2.48 6.34
CA LYS A 24 12.84 2.13 7.77
C LYS A 24 11.54 1.51 8.24
N GLY A 25 10.51 1.49 7.39
CA GLY A 25 9.22 0.93 7.74
C GLY A 25 8.27 0.78 6.57
N VAL A 26 7.11 0.26 6.87
CA VAL A 26 5.99 0.05 5.94
C VAL A 26 4.74 0.69 6.53
N LEU A 27 4.03 1.49 5.73
CA LEU A 27 2.84 2.21 6.16
C LEU A 27 1.63 1.74 5.34
N TRP A 28 0.60 1.32 6.04
CA TRP A 28 -0.62 0.74 5.50
C TRP A 28 -1.68 1.82 5.27
N HIS A 29 -2.27 1.81 4.07
CA HIS A 29 -3.41 2.62 3.71
C HIS A 29 -4.57 1.77 3.19
N SER A 30 -5.76 2.34 3.16
CA SER A 30 -6.90 1.82 2.44
C SER A 30 -7.71 2.95 1.81
N THR A 31 -8.37 2.67 0.69
CA THR A 31 -8.85 3.70 -0.24
C THR A 31 -9.99 4.57 0.26
N GLY A 32 -10.68 4.18 1.35
CA GLY A 32 -11.85 4.90 1.85
C GLY A 32 -13.04 4.95 0.86
N ALA A 33 -13.04 4.09 -0.16
CA ALA A 33 -14.02 4.10 -1.23
C ALA A 33 -14.55 2.69 -1.51
N ASN A 34 -15.86 2.56 -1.72
CA ASN A 34 -16.48 1.28 -2.06
C ASN A 34 -16.14 0.86 -3.50
N ASN A 35 -14.90 0.52 -3.74
CA ASN A 35 -14.42 -0.02 -5.02
C ASN A 35 -13.19 -0.90 -4.79
N ASN A 36 -13.40 -2.20 -4.82
CA ASN A 36 -12.38 -3.20 -4.55
C ASN A 36 -11.52 -3.59 -5.77
N THR A 37 -11.69 -2.90 -6.90
CA THR A 37 -10.99 -3.23 -8.16
C THR A 37 -9.75 -2.38 -8.37
N LEU A 38 -8.63 -3.02 -8.67
CA LEU A 38 -7.37 -2.34 -8.99
C LEU A 38 -7.48 -1.43 -10.22
N ARG A 39 -8.30 -1.81 -11.23
CA ARG A 39 -8.51 -1.00 -12.43
C ARG A 39 -8.97 0.43 -12.17
N ARG A 40 -9.63 0.68 -11.02
CA ARG A 40 -10.09 2.02 -10.63
C ARG A 40 -8.93 2.97 -10.38
N TYR A 41 -7.83 2.45 -9.88
CA TYR A 41 -6.70 3.24 -9.38
C TYR A 41 -5.44 3.10 -10.23
N VAL A 42 -5.20 1.91 -10.78
CA VAL A 42 -3.98 1.54 -11.48
C VAL A 42 -4.28 1.23 -12.94
N GLN A 43 -3.66 1.97 -13.85
CA GLN A 43 -3.64 1.70 -15.28
C GLN A 43 -2.21 1.84 -15.82
N PRO A 44 -1.82 1.04 -16.83
CA PRO A 44 -0.50 1.16 -17.44
C PRO A 44 -0.35 2.46 -18.23
N ASP A 45 0.90 2.88 -18.43
CA ASP A 45 1.22 4.00 -19.32
C ASP A 45 0.67 3.75 -20.75
N ASP A 46 0.31 4.84 -21.45
CA ASP A 46 -0.26 4.77 -22.80
C ASP A 46 0.66 4.10 -23.80
N ASN A 47 1.97 4.25 -23.62
CA ASN A 47 3.01 3.72 -24.50
C ASN A 47 3.77 2.51 -23.91
N ALA A 48 3.27 1.90 -22.83
CA ALA A 48 3.91 0.71 -22.25
C ALA A 48 3.88 -0.46 -23.24
N ALA A 49 5.02 -1.10 -23.46
CA ALA A 49 5.16 -2.21 -24.42
C ALA A 49 4.21 -3.39 -24.11
N ASN A 50 3.92 -3.64 -22.84
CA ASN A 50 3.01 -4.69 -22.38
C ASN A 50 1.63 -4.15 -21.97
N ARG A 51 1.23 -2.97 -22.47
CA ARG A 51 -0.01 -2.30 -22.08
C ARG A 51 -1.24 -3.19 -22.22
N ASN A 52 -1.39 -3.88 -23.35
CA ASN A 52 -2.54 -4.73 -23.60
C ASN A 52 -2.61 -5.92 -22.62
N GLU A 53 -1.47 -6.53 -22.29
CA GLU A 53 -1.39 -7.60 -21.30
C GLU A 53 -1.83 -7.09 -19.91
N LEU A 54 -1.32 -5.93 -19.50
CA LEU A 54 -1.69 -5.31 -18.22
C LEU A 54 -3.17 -4.93 -18.19
N LEU A 55 -3.73 -4.38 -19.24
CA LEU A 55 -5.16 -4.04 -19.34
C LEU A 55 -6.05 -5.30 -19.26
N ASN A 56 -5.65 -6.39 -19.90
CA ASN A 56 -6.37 -7.67 -19.79
C ASN A 56 -6.34 -8.21 -18.36
N LEU A 57 -5.22 -8.06 -17.66
CA LEU A 57 -5.02 -8.58 -16.32
C LEU A 57 -5.72 -7.71 -15.25
N ILE A 58 -5.51 -6.40 -15.30
CA ILE A 58 -6.01 -5.44 -14.31
C ILE A 58 -7.47 -5.07 -14.58
N GLY A 59 -7.85 -5.03 -15.86
CA GLY A 59 -9.10 -4.48 -16.36
C GLY A 59 -8.95 -3.02 -16.80
N VAL A 60 -9.81 -2.58 -17.71
CA VAL A 60 -9.81 -1.22 -18.26
C VAL A 60 -10.58 -0.28 -17.35
N ASN A 61 -10.01 0.88 -17.02
CA ASN A 61 -10.73 2.00 -16.42
C ASN A 61 -11.35 2.86 -17.55
N LYS A 62 -12.66 2.68 -17.75
CA LYS A 62 -13.39 3.39 -18.83
C LYS A 62 -13.62 4.88 -18.54
N TYR A 63 -13.35 5.33 -17.30
CA TYR A 63 -13.60 6.71 -16.87
C TYR A 63 -12.35 7.60 -16.94
N GLY A 64 -11.17 7.02 -17.18
CA GLY A 64 -9.90 7.76 -17.24
C GLY A 64 -9.56 8.50 -15.94
N ASN A 65 -10.05 8.00 -14.81
CA ASN A 65 -9.87 8.64 -13.50
C ASN A 65 -8.94 7.86 -12.57
N ASP A 66 -8.07 7.01 -13.13
CA ASP A 66 -7.01 6.32 -12.41
C ASP A 66 -5.85 7.28 -12.07
N TRP A 67 -4.99 6.84 -11.17
CA TRP A 67 -3.92 7.70 -10.65
C TRP A 67 -2.74 7.89 -11.62
N ASN A 68 -2.69 7.16 -12.70
CA ASN A 68 -1.67 7.37 -13.74
C ASN A 68 -2.01 8.51 -14.70
N HIS A 69 -3.32 8.73 -14.95
CA HIS A 69 -3.78 9.63 -16.01
C HIS A 69 -4.44 10.92 -15.50
N ILE A 70 -4.73 11.02 -14.20
CA ILE A 70 -5.20 12.28 -13.61
C ILE A 70 -4.09 13.00 -12.87
N GLU A 71 -4.15 14.33 -12.83
CA GLU A 71 -3.31 15.12 -11.95
C GLU A 71 -3.71 14.87 -10.50
N ARG A 72 -2.75 14.40 -9.69
CA ARG A 72 -3.00 14.08 -8.28
C ARG A 72 -1.74 14.21 -7.46
N GLU A 73 -1.80 14.98 -6.38
CA GLU A 73 -0.72 15.11 -5.39
C GLU A 73 -0.68 13.92 -4.42
N ALA A 74 -0.71 12.71 -4.97
CA ALA A 74 -0.58 11.47 -4.22
C ALA A 74 0.12 10.41 -5.07
N GLY A 75 0.87 9.52 -4.40
CA GLY A 75 1.57 8.42 -5.05
C GLY A 75 2.21 7.48 -4.05
N LEU A 76 2.14 6.20 -4.34
CA LEU A 76 2.67 5.14 -3.49
C LEU A 76 3.06 3.92 -4.33
N SER A 77 3.87 3.05 -3.75
CA SER A 77 4.56 2.02 -4.54
C SER A 77 3.74 0.77 -4.80
N PHE A 78 2.72 0.47 -3.97
CA PHE A 78 1.96 -0.76 -4.14
C PHE A 78 0.46 -0.56 -3.93
N TRP A 79 -0.33 -1.40 -4.63
CA TRP A 79 -1.78 -1.49 -4.52
C TRP A 79 -2.21 -2.94 -4.37
N ILE A 80 -3.19 -3.19 -3.49
CA ILE A 80 -3.78 -4.51 -3.27
C ILE A 80 -5.29 -4.45 -3.55
N GLY A 81 -5.80 -5.37 -4.34
CA GLY A 81 -7.21 -5.43 -4.68
C GLY A 81 -7.52 -6.49 -5.72
N LYS A 82 -8.70 -6.40 -6.32
CA LYS A 82 -9.15 -7.36 -7.34
C LYS A 82 -8.61 -7.02 -8.73
N LEU A 83 -8.11 -8.03 -9.42
CA LEU A 83 -7.87 -8.05 -10.86
C LEU A 83 -9.19 -8.18 -11.66
N ALA A 84 -9.09 -8.20 -12.98
CA ALA A 84 -10.24 -8.32 -13.88
C ALA A 84 -11.01 -9.64 -13.70
N ASP A 85 -10.31 -10.73 -13.36
CA ASP A 85 -10.88 -12.05 -13.10
C ASP A 85 -11.44 -12.21 -11.67
N GLY A 86 -11.33 -11.17 -10.83
CA GLY A 86 -11.76 -11.17 -9.43
C GLY A 86 -10.77 -11.75 -8.43
N SER A 87 -9.63 -12.26 -8.88
CA SER A 87 -8.55 -12.71 -7.98
C SER A 87 -7.88 -11.51 -7.28
N ILE A 88 -7.32 -11.75 -6.09
CA ILE A 88 -6.56 -10.73 -5.36
C ILE A 88 -5.11 -10.74 -5.83
N ALA A 89 -4.54 -9.56 -5.99
CA ALA A 89 -3.13 -9.39 -6.32
C ALA A 89 -2.58 -8.07 -5.79
N THR A 90 -1.25 -8.04 -5.70
CA THR A 90 -0.47 -6.83 -5.44
C THR A 90 0.09 -6.28 -6.75
N ILE A 91 -0.11 -4.99 -7.01
CA ILE A 91 0.52 -4.29 -8.13
C ILE A 91 1.58 -3.33 -7.61
N GLN A 92 2.79 -3.43 -8.14
CA GLN A 92 3.83 -2.45 -7.91
C GLN A 92 3.73 -1.35 -8.96
N THR A 93 3.52 -0.10 -8.51
CA THR A 93 3.24 1.07 -9.35
C THR A 93 4.39 2.06 -9.46
N GLY A 94 5.46 1.81 -8.71
CA GLY A 94 6.71 2.59 -8.77
C GLY A 94 7.82 1.95 -7.94
N PRO A 95 9.03 2.53 -7.94
CA PRO A 95 10.11 2.09 -7.07
C PRO A 95 9.70 2.15 -5.60
N ASP A 96 10.11 1.16 -4.81
CA ASP A 96 9.72 1.09 -3.40
C ASP A 96 10.65 1.86 -2.46
N ASN A 97 11.86 2.23 -2.93
CA ASN A 97 12.87 2.95 -2.16
C ASN A 97 12.92 4.46 -2.45
N VAL A 98 11.84 5.05 -2.94
CA VAL A 98 11.76 6.49 -3.17
C VAL A 98 10.71 7.14 -2.27
N LYS A 99 10.82 8.46 -2.09
CA LYS A 99 9.87 9.24 -1.31
C LYS A 99 8.45 9.07 -1.86
N GLN A 100 7.55 8.64 -1.00
CA GLN A 100 6.13 8.45 -1.32
C GLN A 100 5.32 9.73 -1.03
N TRP A 101 4.11 9.82 -1.58
CA TRP A 101 3.17 10.92 -1.34
C TRP A 101 1.81 10.39 -0.88
N GLY A 102 1.77 9.71 0.25
CA GLY A 102 0.55 9.05 0.72
C GLY A 102 0.12 9.44 2.13
N CYS A 103 1.03 9.56 3.09
CA CYS A 103 0.63 9.82 4.48
C CYS A 103 0.44 11.32 4.83
N GLY A 104 0.71 12.23 3.92
CA GLY A 104 0.59 13.68 4.17
C GLY A 104 1.54 14.21 5.27
N GLY A 105 2.69 13.57 5.47
CA GLY A 105 3.63 13.96 6.52
C GLY A 105 5.02 13.37 6.36
N SER A 106 5.81 13.43 7.42
CA SER A 106 7.25 13.13 7.39
C SER A 106 7.55 11.63 7.20
N LEU A 107 6.60 10.72 7.47
CA LEU A 107 6.82 9.29 7.21
C LEU A 107 6.92 8.94 5.73
N ASN A 108 6.48 9.81 4.84
CA ASN A 108 6.76 9.70 3.40
C ASN A 108 8.26 9.60 3.07
N ASN A 109 9.14 10.06 3.98
CA ASN A 109 10.60 10.05 3.79
C ASN A 109 11.29 8.78 4.33
N THR A 110 10.55 7.86 4.93
CA THR A 110 11.13 6.69 5.62
C THR A 110 10.37 5.40 5.40
N HIS A 111 9.11 5.46 4.98
CA HIS A 111 8.25 4.28 4.83
C HIS A 111 7.92 4.01 3.37
N ILE A 112 7.77 2.73 3.06
CA ILE A 112 7.11 2.26 1.85
C ILE A 112 5.62 2.27 2.15
N LEU A 113 4.83 2.85 1.25
CA LEU A 113 3.39 2.96 1.39
C LEU A 113 2.68 2.05 0.39
N PHE A 114 1.55 1.47 0.80
CA PHE A 114 0.65 0.77 -0.10
C PHE A 114 -0.82 1.04 0.26
N GLU A 115 -1.69 0.90 -0.72
CA GLU A 115 -3.14 1.04 -0.59
C GLU A 115 -3.84 -0.29 -0.75
N ILE A 116 -4.83 -0.55 0.12
CA ILE A 116 -5.77 -1.67 -0.04
C ILE A 116 -7.10 -1.13 -0.54
N CYS A 117 -7.57 -1.65 -1.68
CA CYS A 117 -8.88 -1.29 -2.22
C CYS A 117 -9.99 -1.78 -1.29
N GLU A 118 -10.90 -0.89 -0.87
CA GLU A 118 -12.03 -1.24 0.00
C GLU A 118 -13.26 -1.72 -0.79
N ASP A 119 -14.12 -2.51 -0.15
CA ASP A 119 -15.35 -3.07 -0.71
C ASP A 119 -16.63 -2.56 -0.05
N GLY A 120 -16.59 -1.39 0.59
CA GLY A 120 -17.66 -0.87 1.43
C GLY A 120 -17.68 -1.49 2.84
N LEU A 121 -16.63 -2.19 3.23
CA LEU A 121 -16.34 -2.72 4.58
C LEU A 121 -17.26 -3.87 5.04
N ASN A 122 -17.98 -4.53 4.13
CA ASN A 122 -19.05 -5.46 4.51
C ASN A 122 -18.77 -6.94 4.20
N VAL A 123 -17.76 -7.26 3.37
CA VAL A 123 -17.49 -8.64 2.96
C VAL A 123 -16.25 -9.19 3.65
N GLU A 124 -16.44 -9.97 4.72
CA GLU A 124 -15.33 -10.53 5.50
C GLU A 124 -14.39 -11.40 4.65
N LYS A 125 -14.93 -12.21 3.74
CA LYS A 125 -14.12 -13.04 2.83
C LYS A 125 -13.14 -12.19 2.00
N TYR A 126 -13.58 -11.03 1.50
CA TYR A 126 -12.71 -10.11 0.79
C TYR A 126 -11.66 -9.50 1.72
N PHE A 127 -12.07 -9.03 2.90
CA PHE A 127 -11.14 -8.52 3.91
C PHE A 127 -10.04 -9.53 4.22
N ARG A 128 -10.39 -10.78 4.51
CA ARG A 128 -9.40 -11.82 4.83
C ARG A 128 -8.42 -12.07 3.68
N ALA A 129 -8.90 -12.03 2.44
CA ALA A 129 -8.06 -12.24 1.26
C ALA A 129 -7.04 -11.09 1.06
N VAL A 130 -7.48 -9.82 1.12
CA VAL A 130 -6.56 -8.67 0.99
C VAL A 130 -5.67 -8.49 2.22
N TYR A 131 -6.15 -8.87 3.41
CA TYR A 131 -5.33 -8.89 4.63
C TYR A 131 -4.16 -9.85 4.50
N LYS A 132 -4.43 -11.09 4.06
CA LYS A 132 -3.37 -12.08 3.81
C LYS A 132 -2.35 -11.54 2.81
N GLU A 133 -2.80 -11.00 1.68
CA GLU A 133 -1.92 -10.43 0.66
C GLU A 133 -1.06 -9.27 1.21
N ALA A 134 -1.65 -8.42 2.08
CA ALA A 134 -0.95 -7.31 2.71
C ALA A 134 0.10 -7.76 3.74
N ILE A 135 -0.18 -8.85 4.49
CA ILE A 135 0.79 -9.50 5.40
C ILE A 135 1.98 -10.02 4.59
N GLU A 136 1.73 -10.77 3.50
CA GLU A 136 2.77 -11.32 2.63
C GLU A 136 3.63 -10.21 2.00
N LEU A 137 2.99 -9.12 1.49
CA LEU A 137 3.71 -7.96 0.97
C LEU A 137 4.60 -7.32 2.03
N THR A 138 4.06 -7.10 3.23
CA THR A 138 4.80 -6.45 4.32
C THR A 138 5.96 -7.33 4.80
N ALA A 139 5.76 -8.64 4.90
CA ALA A 139 6.82 -9.60 5.24
C ALA A 139 7.95 -9.59 4.19
N TYR A 140 7.60 -9.62 2.89
CA TYR A 140 8.54 -9.49 1.80
C TYR A 140 9.38 -8.19 1.90
N LEU A 141 8.73 -7.05 2.14
CA LEU A 141 9.42 -5.76 2.28
C LEU A 141 10.30 -5.72 3.54
N CYS A 142 9.85 -6.27 4.65
CA CYS A 142 10.66 -6.38 5.87
C CYS A 142 11.91 -7.24 5.64
N LYS A 143 11.79 -8.38 4.94
CA LYS A 143 12.96 -9.20 4.56
C LYS A 143 13.90 -8.44 3.63
N LYS A 144 13.38 -7.82 2.58
CA LYS A 144 14.16 -7.07 1.58
C LYS A 144 15.00 -5.95 2.19
N TYR A 145 14.46 -5.24 3.18
CA TYR A 145 15.10 -4.09 3.81
C TYR A 145 15.68 -4.38 5.20
N ASN A 146 15.71 -5.64 5.59
CA ASN A 146 16.21 -6.10 6.91
C ASN A 146 15.55 -5.35 8.07
N LEU A 147 14.22 -5.27 8.06
CA LEU A 147 13.40 -4.61 9.07
C LEU A 147 12.84 -5.62 10.07
N ASN A 148 12.84 -5.27 11.36
CA ASN A 148 12.14 -6.05 12.38
C ASN A 148 10.67 -5.60 12.47
N PRO A 149 9.68 -6.43 12.09
CA PRO A 149 8.26 -6.07 12.08
C PRO A 149 7.72 -5.71 13.47
N LEU A 150 8.33 -6.23 14.54
CA LEU A 150 7.99 -5.92 15.93
C LEU A 150 8.78 -4.74 16.49
N GLY A 151 9.69 -4.18 15.71
CA GLY A 151 10.61 -3.14 16.13
C GLY A 151 10.09 -1.72 15.93
N SER A 152 10.94 -0.80 16.35
CA SER A 152 10.75 0.63 16.16
C SER A 152 12.09 1.32 15.96
N PHE A 153 12.08 2.56 15.52
CA PHE A 153 13.27 3.39 15.35
C PHE A 153 12.99 4.84 15.78
N THR A 154 14.04 5.56 16.12
CA THR A 154 13.91 6.99 16.46
C THR A 154 13.92 7.83 15.18
N TYR A 155 12.89 8.65 15.00
CA TYR A 155 12.79 9.62 13.92
C TYR A 155 12.13 10.90 14.43
N ASN A 156 12.72 12.07 14.13
CA ASN A 156 12.25 13.37 14.63
C ASN A 156 11.99 13.35 16.17
N LYS A 157 12.90 12.77 16.95
CA LYS A 157 12.82 12.64 18.42
C LYS A 157 11.64 11.80 18.93
N LYS A 158 10.99 11.02 18.07
CA LYS A 158 9.89 10.12 18.43
C LYS A 158 10.27 8.68 18.14
N ASN A 159 9.69 7.76 18.92
CA ASN A 159 9.78 6.33 18.63
C ASN A 159 8.71 5.96 17.62
N VAL A 160 9.13 5.51 16.44
CA VAL A 160 8.25 5.19 15.30
C VAL A 160 8.26 3.69 15.07
N PRO A 161 7.13 2.99 15.12
CA PRO A 161 7.06 1.58 14.77
C PRO A 161 7.46 1.33 13.32
N VAL A 162 8.10 0.19 13.06
CA VAL A 162 8.47 -0.24 11.70
C VAL A 162 7.22 -0.46 10.83
N ILE A 163 6.17 -1.05 11.40
CA ILE A 163 4.88 -1.18 10.73
C ILE A 163 3.89 -0.21 11.39
N THR A 164 3.30 0.65 10.61
CA THR A 164 2.32 1.64 11.05
C THR A 164 1.19 1.78 10.02
N ASP A 165 0.13 2.51 10.36
CA ASP A 165 -0.92 2.90 9.43
C ASP A 165 -1.08 4.43 9.37
N HIS A 166 -1.97 4.91 8.52
CA HIS A 166 -2.21 6.35 8.38
C HIS A 166 -2.69 6.96 9.72
N ARG A 167 -3.58 6.28 10.43
CA ARG A 167 -4.09 6.76 11.71
C ARG A 167 -3.00 6.90 12.76
N GLU A 168 -2.13 5.89 12.91
CA GLU A 168 -1.02 5.96 13.86
C GLU A 168 0.00 7.02 13.46
N SER A 169 0.27 7.19 12.15
CA SER A 169 1.16 8.25 11.65
C SER A 169 0.68 9.65 12.04
N HIS A 170 -0.64 9.88 12.01
CA HIS A 170 -1.25 11.11 12.49
C HIS A 170 -1.07 11.30 14.01
N LEU A 171 -1.33 10.27 14.80
CA LEU A 171 -1.15 10.33 16.27
C LEU A 171 0.31 10.60 16.65
N LEU A 172 1.27 10.16 15.86
CA LEU A 172 2.68 10.50 15.99
C LEU A 172 3.00 11.95 15.57
N GLY A 173 2.05 12.67 14.94
CA GLY A 173 2.28 13.98 14.36
C GLY A 173 3.18 13.94 13.11
N MET A 174 3.15 12.81 12.38
CA MET A 174 3.99 12.55 11.20
C MET A 174 3.19 12.20 9.95
N GLY A 175 1.87 12.31 10.01
CA GLY A 175 0.92 12.11 8.93
C GLY A 175 -0.31 13.00 9.08
N SER A 176 -1.09 13.15 8.01
CA SER A 176 -2.36 13.87 8.00
C SER A 176 -3.46 13.11 8.75
N ASN A 177 -4.54 13.82 9.13
CA ASN A 177 -5.62 13.21 9.91
C ASN A 177 -6.56 12.37 9.03
N HIS A 178 -6.24 11.08 8.92
CA HIS A 178 -7.08 10.09 8.28
C HIS A 178 -7.30 8.88 9.20
N GLY A 179 -8.37 8.12 8.95
CA GLY A 179 -8.78 7.01 9.80
C GLY A 179 -8.36 5.62 9.31
N ASP A 180 -7.71 5.55 8.14
CA ASP A 180 -7.29 4.31 7.53
C ASP A 180 -5.98 3.78 8.15
N VAL A 181 -5.84 2.53 8.38
CA VAL A 181 -6.78 1.42 8.07
C VAL A 181 -7.72 1.11 9.25
N LYS A 182 -7.59 1.86 10.37
CA LYS A 182 -8.31 1.59 11.64
C LYS A 182 -9.81 1.39 11.46
N HIS A 183 -10.48 2.25 10.68
CA HIS A 183 -11.95 2.24 10.48
C HIS A 183 -12.47 0.90 9.94
N TRP A 184 -11.64 0.18 9.17
CA TRP A 184 -11.97 -1.11 8.58
C TRP A 184 -11.43 -2.28 9.40
N PHE A 185 -10.14 -2.22 9.77
CA PHE A 185 -9.42 -3.32 10.42
C PHE A 185 -9.92 -3.61 11.83
N LYS A 186 -10.30 -2.58 12.58
CA LYS A 186 -10.89 -2.74 13.91
C LYS A 186 -12.13 -3.65 13.90
N LYS A 187 -12.92 -3.64 12.83
CA LYS A 187 -14.12 -4.46 12.70
C LYS A 187 -13.81 -5.97 12.75
N TYR A 188 -12.70 -6.39 12.17
CA TYR A 188 -12.35 -7.81 12.00
C TYR A 188 -11.20 -8.28 12.90
N LEU A 189 -10.35 -7.37 13.37
CA LEU A 189 -9.18 -7.67 14.19
C LEU A 189 -9.24 -7.10 15.61
N GLY A 190 -10.26 -6.28 15.90
CA GLY A 190 -10.41 -5.64 17.21
C GLY A 190 -9.57 -4.38 17.40
N ASP A 191 -9.57 -3.85 18.62
CA ASP A 191 -8.90 -2.58 18.95
C ASP A 191 -7.37 -2.66 18.80
N ASN A 192 -6.79 -3.84 19.03
CA ASN A 192 -5.34 -4.08 18.94
C ASN A 192 -4.90 -4.53 17.53
N TYR A 193 -5.62 -4.11 16.48
CA TYR A 193 -5.38 -4.53 15.09
C TYR A 193 -3.93 -4.32 14.62
N LEU A 194 -3.25 -3.23 14.99
CA LEU A 194 -1.85 -2.98 14.63
C LEU A 194 -0.88 -3.98 15.28
N GLU A 195 -1.12 -4.34 16.53
CA GLU A 195 -0.30 -5.39 17.19
C GLU A 195 -0.52 -6.75 16.52
N THR A 196 -1.76 -7.05 16.14
CA THR A 196 -2.09 -8.25 15.37
C THR A 196 -1.36 -8.26 14.04
N ILE A 197 -1.42 -7.17 13.26
CA ILE A 197 -0.68 -7.04 12.00
C ILE A 197 0.82 -7.29 12.20
N ARG A 198 1.44 -6.65 13.19
CA ARG A 198 2.88 -6.80 13.46
C ARG A 198 3.27 -8.23 13.78
N LYS A 199 2.45 -8.93 14.58
CA LYS A 199 2.65 -10.34 14.93
C LYS A 199 2.46 -11.25 13.72
N ASP A 200 1.42 -11.04 12.92
CA ASP A 200 1.14 -11.85 11.74
C ASP A 200 2.24 -11.69 10.69
N VAL A 201 2.76 -10.47 10.47
CA VAL A 201 3.93 -10.24 9.62
C VAL A 201 5.17 -10.96 10.16
N ALA A 202 5.42 -10.91 11.47
CA ALA A 202 6.55 -11.60 12.08
C ALA A 202 6.45 -13.13 11.95
N ASN A 203 5.25 -13.69 12.00
CA ASN A 203 5.01 -15.11 11.80
C ASN A 203 5.19 -15.50 10.32
N GLU A 204 4.64 -14.74 9.38
CA GLU A 204 4.83 -14.94 7.94
C GLU A 204 6.31 -14.94 7.54
N MET A 205 7.13 -14.06 8.15
CA MET A 205 8.57 -14.03 7.91
C MET A 205 9.29 -15.31 8.34
N LYS A 206 8.72 -16.10 9.26
CA LYS A 206 9.32 -17.37 9.74
C LYS A 206 8.91 -18.56 8.87
N GLU A 207 7.71 -18.54 8.28
CA GLU A 207 7.19 -19.64 7.47
C GLU A 207 7.93 -19.82 6.14
N ASP A 208 8.54 -18.77 5.63
CA ASP A 208 9.34 -18.76 4.39
C ASP A 208 10.85 -19.06 4.62
N CYS A 209 11.26 -19.52 5.81
CA CYS A 209 12.59 -20.00 6.14
C CYS A 209 12.60 -21.51 6.20
#